data_87b94f7c58c79fba5106e3a1dfb89083
#
_entry.id   87b94f7c58c79fba5106e3a1dfb89083
#
_cell.length_a   1.000
_cell.length_b   1.000
_cell.length_c   1.000
_cell.angle_alpha   90.00
_cell.angle_beta   90.00
_cell.angle_gamma   90.00
#
_symmetry.space_group_name_H-M   'P 1'
#
loop_
_entity.id
_entity.type
_entity.pdbx_description
1 polymer ?
#
loop_
_entity_poly.entity_id
_entity_poly.type
_entity_poly.pdbx_seq_one_letter_code
_entity_poly.pdbx_strand_id
1 'polypeptide(L)'
;MFAVLKTGGKQYKVQAGDILRIEKLAADAGDTIQFDEILMLGGDAPVVGAPLVDGAAVKAEVIDQIKGEKLINFVKRRRKHSSKRTKGHRQKLTLVRITEILASGATKAAPKAAAKAAPAAGSDDLAQLTGVGPAAVKKLNEAGLTTFAQI
;
A
#
# COMPACT_ATOMS: atom_id res chain seq x y z
N MET A 1 -14.83 2.18 -21.41
CA MET A 1 -13.95 3.25 -20.88
C MET A 1 -12.66 2.59 -20.39
N PHE A 2 -11.50 3.16 -20.71
CA PHE A 2 -10.21 2.69 -20.20
C PHE A 2 -9.39 3.87 -19.67
N ALA A 3 -8.44 3.60 -18.81
CA ALA A 3 -7.50 4.59 -18.31
C ALA A 3 -6.05 4.17 -18.61
N VAL A 4 -5.16 5.14 -18.75
CA VAL A 4 -3.72 4.91 -18.77
C VAL A 4 -3.16 5.49 -17.48
N LEU A 5 -2.76 4.61 -16.58
CA LEU A 5 -2.17 4.98 -15.30
C LEU A 5 -0.65 4.77 -15.30
N LYS A 6 0.04 5.55 -14.49
CA LYS A 6 1.48 5.43 -14.27
C LYS A 6 1.73 4.99 -12.84
N THR A 7 2.46 3.89 -12.68
CA THR A 7 2.87 3.41 -11.34
C THR A 7 4.16 2.59 -11.44
N GLY A 8 5.02 2.64 -10.42
CA GLY A 8 6.29 1.91 -10.42
C GLY A 8 7.20 2.23 -11.60
N GLY A 9 7.13 3.43 -12.16
CA GLY A 9 7.90 3.84 -13.34
C GLY A 9 7.40 3.26 -14.68
N LYS A 10 6.26 2.57 -14.70
CA LYS A 10 5.66 1.95 -15.87
C LYS A 10 4.26 2.51 -16.12
N GLN A 11 3.81 2.41 -17.37
CA GLN A 11 2.47 2.81 -17.78
C GLN A 11 1.63 1.57 -18.06
N TYR A 12 0.38 1.59 -17.63
CA TYR A 12 -0.56 0.49 -17.81
C TYR A 12 -1.86 1.02 -18.38
N LYS A 13 -2.32 0.41 -19.49
CA LYS A 13 -3.68 0.60 -19.98
C LYS A 13 -4.59 -0.36 -19.23
N VAL A 14 -5.61 0.15 -18.58
CA VAL A 14 -6.47 -0.61 -17.67
C VAL A 14 -7.95 -0.38 -17.94
N GLN A 15 -8.75 -1.41 -17.69
CA GLN A 15 -10.21 -1.37 -17.67
C GLN A 15 -10.73 -1.88 -16.33
N ALA A 16 -11.97 -1.58 -16.00
CA ALA A 16 -12.60 -2.14 -14.82
C ALA A 16 -12.66 -3.68 -14.92
N GLY A 17 -12.23 -4.36 -13.84
CA GLY A 17 -12.12 -5.81 -13.79
C GLY A 17 -10.75 -6.39 -14.16
N ASP A 18 -9.84 -5.59 -14.71
CA ASP A 18 -8.50 -6.06 -15.07
C ASP A 18 -7.66 -6.42 -13.83
N ILE A 19 -6.85 -7.47 -13.98
CA ILE A 19 -5.88 -7.89 -12.96
C ILE A 19 -4.47 -7.56 -13.45
N LEU A 20 -3.72 -6.80 -12.63
CA LEU A 20 -2.38 -6.32 -12.96
C LEU A 20 -1.35 -6.76 -11.95
N ARG A 21 -0.13 -6.99 -12.44
CA ARG A 21 1.08 -7.15 -11.61
C ARG A 21 1.86 -5.86 -11.66
N ILE A 22 1.92 -5.16 -10.55
CA ILE A 22 2.65 -3.90 -10.43
C ILE A 22 3.81 -4.04 -9.45
N GLU A 23 4.70 -3.04 -9.41
CA GLU A 23 5.76 -2.99 -8.40
C GLU A 23 5.16 -2.96 -7.00
N LYS A 24 5.95 -3.44 -6.02
CA LYS A 24 5.50 -3.59 -4.64
C LYS A 24 4.96 -2.27 -4.08
N LEU A 25 3.71 -2.30 -3.62
CA LEU A 25 3.09 -1.26 -2.83
C LEU A 25 3.05 -1.64 -1.35
N ALA A 26 3.02 -0.62 -0.48
CA ALA A 26 2.86 -0.78 0.96
C ALA A 26 1.36 -0.91 1.30
N ALA A 27 0.76 -2.03 0.93
CA ALA A 27 -0.63 -2.36 1.20
C ALA A 27 -0.75 -3.86 1.44
N ASP A 28 -1.73 -4.28 2.21
CA ASP A 28 -2.00 -5.69 2.48
C ASP A 28 -3.11 -6.23 1.56
N ALA A 29 -3.22 -7.57 1.49
CA ALA A 29 -4.27 -8.21 0.72
C ALA A 29 -5.66 -7.84 1.27
N GLY A 30 -6.57 -7.43 0.39
CA GLY A 30 -7.90 -6.91 0.72
C GLY A 30 -7.98 -5.39 0.86
N ASP A 31 -6.85 -4.68 0.84
CA ASP A 31 -6.85 -3.21 0.88
C ASP A 31 -7.33 -2.61 -0.44
N THR A 32 -8.07 -1.52 -0.35
CA THR A 32 -8.41 -0.69 -1.51
C THR A 32 -7.40 0.43 -1.64
N ILE A 33 -6.78 0.53 -2.80
CA ILE A 33 -5.81 1.57 -3.15
C ILE A 33 -6.36 2.46 -4.27
N GLN A 34 -5.86 3.68 -4.33
CA GLN A 34 -6.21 4.65 -5.36
C GLN A 34 -4.94 5.09 -6.09
N PHE A 35 -5.02 5.12 -7.42
CA PHE A 35 -3.99 5.66 -8.29
C PHE A 35 -4.45 6.99 -8.84
N ASP A 36 -3.70 8.05 -8.54
CA ASP A 36 -4.00 9.43 -8.95
C ASP A 36 -3.18 9.86 -10.19
N GLU A 37 -2.12 9.12 -10.52
CA GLU A 37 -1.28 9.42 -11.71
C GLU A 37 -1.91 8.85 -12.97
N ILE A 38 -2.94 9.52 -13.48
CA ILE A 38 -3.65 9.15 -14.72
C ILE A 38 -3.18 10.05 -15.85
N LEU A 39 -2.63 9.44 -16.90
CA LEU A 39 -2.11 10.14 -18.07
C LEU A 39 -3.20 10.40 -19.12
N MET A 40 -4.13 9.47 -19.26
CA MET A 40 -5.18 9.52 -20.25
C MET A 40 -6.40 8.72 -19.82
N LEU A 41 -7.57 9.23 -20.13
CA LEU A 41 -8.82 8.49 -20.10
C LEU A 41 -9.31 8.28 -21.52
N GLY A 42 -9.67 7.05 -21.90
CA GLY A 42 -10.17 6.70 -23.19
C GLY A 42 -11.60 6.16 -23.11
N GLY A 43 -12.37 6.44 -24.11
CA GLY A 43 -13.79 6.10 -24.27
C GLY A 43 -14.36 6.88 -25.43
N ASP A 44 -15.63 7.22 -25.37
CA ASP A 44 -16.32 8.00 -26.42
C ASP A 44 -15.76 9.42 -26.55
N ALA A 45 -15.32 10.02 -25.45
CA ALA A 45 -14.61 11.30 -25.39
C ALA A 45 -13.25 11.13 -24.73
N PRO A 46 -12.15 10.92 -25.50
CA PRO A 46 -10.84 10.74 -24.91
C PRO A 46 -10.31 12.05 -24.31
N VAL A 47 -9.78 11.96 -23.08
CA VAL A 47 -9.14 13.08 -22.37
C VAL A 47 -7.67 12.73 -22.17
N VAL A 48 -6.76 13.59 -22.65
CA VAL A 48 -5.32 13.46 -22.49
C VAL A 48 -4.83 14.48 -21.50
N GLY A 49 -4.08 14.05 -20.48
CA GLY A 49 -3.51 14.92 -19.47
C GLY A 49 -2.28 15.68 -19.96
N ALA A 50 -1.99 16.84 -19.35
CA ALA A 50 -0.80 17.62 -19.60
C ALA A 50 -0.04 17.94 -18.28
N PRO A 51 0.74 17.01 -17.71
CA PRO A 51 0.93 15.58 -18.04
C PRO A 51 -0.12 14.62 -17.45
N LEU A 52 -0.91 15.05 -16.47
CA LEU A 52 -1.91 14.24 -15.77
C LEU A 52 -3.33 14.78 -16.04
N VAL A 53 -4.33 13.93 -15.93
CA VAL A 53 -5.73 14.31 -15.98
C VAL A 53 -6.18 14.71 -14.58
N ASP A 54 -6.51 15.99 -14.38
CA ASP A 54 -6.94 16.50 -13.09
C ASP A 54 -8.27 15.88 -12.65
N GLY A 55 -8.31 15.46 -11.38
CA GLY A 55 -9.49 14.86 -10.78
C GLY A 55 -9.83 13.44 -11.24
N ALA A 56 -8.99 12.83 -12.09
CA ALA A 56 -9.13 11.44 -12.46
C ALA A 56 -8.39 10.52 -11.46
N ALA A 57 -8.99 9.38 -11.16
CA ALA A 57 -8.35 8.34 -10.36
C ALA A 57 -8.83 6.94 -10.75
N VAL A 58 -8.01 5.95 -10.45
CA VAL A 58 -8.35 4.54 -10.61
C VAL A 58 -8.30 3.87 -9.25
N LYS A 59 -9.41 3.26 -8.84
CA LYS A 59 -9.46 2.43 -7.64
C LYS A 59 -9.14 0.99 -7.97
N ALA A 60 -8.35 0.36 -7.12
CA ALA A 60 -8.00 -1.04 -7.23
C ALA A 60 -7.99 -1.71 -5.86
N GLU A 61 -8.36 -2.98 -5.85
CA GLU A 61 -8.26 -3.85 -4.69
C GLU A 61 -6.98 -4.69 -4.78
N VAL A 62 -6.23 -4.77 -3.70
CA VAL A 62 -5.04 -5.62 -3.59
C VAL A 62 -5.49 -7.06 -3.38
N ILE A 63 -5.17 -7.95 -4.32
CA ILE A 63 -5.48 -9.37 -4.20
C ILE A 63 -4.43 -10.06 -3.34
N ASP A 64 -3.13 -9.85 -3.66
CA ASP A 64 -2.02 -10.53 -2.97
C ASP A 64 -0.67 -9.82 -3.22
N GLN A 65 0.28 -10.10 -2.33
CA GLN A 65 1.68 -9.72 -2.46
C GLN A 65 2.49 -10.91 -2.97
N ILE A 66 2.79 -10.92 -4.26
CA ILE A 66 3.44 -12.03 -4.95
C ILE A 66 4.95 -11.82 -5.12
N LYS A 67 5.65 -12.90 -5.40
CA LYS A 67 7.07 -12.87 -5.82
C LYS A 67 7.18 -13.46 -7.23
N GLY A 68 7.87 -12.74 -8.09
CA GLY A 68 8.19 -13.21 -9.44
C GLY A 68 9.03 -14.49 -9.46
N GLU A 69 9.35 -14.95 -10.64
CA GLU A 69 10.25 -16.07 -10.87
C GLU A 69 11.64 -15.80 -10.27
N LYS A 70 12.31 -16.85 -9.88
CA LYS A 70 13.68 -16.75 -9.35
C LYS A 70 14.66 -16.55 -10.50
N LEU A 71 15.20 -15.34 -10.59
CA LEU A 71 16.29 -15.04 -11.51
C LEU A 71 17.63 -15.38 -10.86
N ILE A 72 18.44 -16.14 -11.57
CA ILE A 72 19.77 -16.53 -11.09
C ILE A 72 20.80 -15.63 -11.77
N ASN A 73 21.42 -14.77 -10.97
CA ASN A 73 22.57 -13.99 -11.41
C ASN A 73 23.85 -14.77 -11.07
N PHE A 74 24.47 -15.31 -12.11
CA PHE A 74 25.72 -16.04 -12.00
C PHE A 74 26.86 -15.19 -12.56
N VAL A 75 27.81 -14.87 -11.68
CA VAL A 75 29.02 -14.13 -12.03
C VAL A 75 30.24 -15.00 -11.86
N LYS A 76 31.05 -15.11 -12.90
CA LYS A 76 32.33 -15.85 -12.93
C LYS A 76 33.38 -15.02 -13.65
N ARG A 77 34.58 -14.95 -13.08
CA ARG A 77 35.72 -14.37 -13.77
C ARG A 77 36.13 -15.27 -14.94
N ARG A 78 36.61 -14.65 -16.03
CA ARG A 78 36.91 -15.36 -17.28
C ARG A 78 38.17 -16.23 -17.21
N ARG A 79 39.18 -15.85 -16.40
CA ARG A 79 40.50 -16.47 -16.41
C ARG A 79 40.99 -16.89 -15.01
N LYS A 80 41.94 -17.83 -14.96
CA LYS A 80 42.62 -18.34 -13.76
C LYS A 80 41.66 -18.98 -12.74
N HIS A 81 42.08 -19.17 -11.51
CA HIS A 81 41.29 -19.67 -10.39
C HIS A 81 40.22 -18.66 -10.01
N SER A 82 39.21 -18.55 -10.84
CA SER A 82 38.23 -17.49 -10.78
C SER A 82 37.20 -17.74 -9.70
N SER A 83 36.94 -16.73 -8.91
CA SER A 83 35.77 -16.70 -8.05
C SER A 83 34.50 -16.78 -8.91
N LYS A 84 33.57 -17.67 -8.51
CA LYS A 84 32.20 -17.72 -9.03
C LYS A 84 31.22 -17.36 -7.92
N ARG A 85 30.19 -16.60 -8.24
CA ARG A 85 29.14 -16.25 -7.30
C ARG A 85 27.80 -16.42 -7.97
N THR A 86 26.84 -16.97 -7.22
CA THR A 86 25.47 -17.12 -7.66
C THR A 86 24.58 -16.37 -6.69
N LYS A 87 23.76 -15.45 -7.19
CA LYS A 87 22.78 -14.72 -6.39
C LYS A 87 21.39 -14.91 -7.01
N GLY A 88 20.49 -15.52 -6.26
CA GLY A 88 19.09 -15.61 -6.65
C GLY A 88 18.33 -14.36 -6.26
N HIS A 89 17.47 -13.86 -7.15
CA HIS A 89 16.57 -12.72 -6.89
C HIS A 89 15.14 -13.09 -7.28
N ARG A 90 14.17 -12.71 -6.46
CA ARG A 90 12.74 -12.71 -6.79
C ARG A 90 12.18 -11.32 -6.56
N GLN A 91 11.71 -10.70 -7.63
CA GLN A 91 11.06 -9.39 -7.54
C GLN A 91 9.76 -9.51 -6.76
N LYS A 92 9.59 -8.63 -5.78
CA LYS A 92 8.34 -8.51 -5.04
C LYS A 92 7.38 -7.65 -5.87
N LEU A 93 6.18 -8.15 -6.08
CA LEU A 93 5.14 -7.52 -6.89
C LEU A 93 3.83 -7.53 -6.11
N THR A 94 2.97 -6.57 -6.39
CA THR A 94 1.60 -6.52 -5.88
C THR A 94 0.64 -6.90 -7.00
N LEU A 95 -0.26 -7.83 -6.73
CA LEU A 95 -1.35 -8.22 -7.62
C LEU A 95 -2.58 -7.41 -7.26
N VAL A 96 -3.09 -6.61 -8.21
CA VAL A 96 -4.24 -5.74 -7.98
C VAL A 96 -5.32 -6.02 -9.00
N ARG A 97 -6.59 -5.85 -8.61
CA ARG A 97 -7.76 -5.85 -9.47
C ARG A 97 -8.30 -4.44 -9.57
N ILE A 98 -8.47 -3.95 -10.77
CA ILE A 98 -9.09 -2.64 -11.02
C ILE A 98 -10.59 -2.75 -10.74
N THR A 99 -11.08 -1.96 -9.80
CA THR A 99 -12.51 -1.95 -9.44
C THR A 99 -13.24 -0.85 -10.20
N GLU A 100 -12.73 0.37 -10.19
CA GLU A 100 -13.43 1.52 -10.74
C GLU A 100 -12.48 2.55 -11.35
N ILE A 101 -12.92 3.18 -12.44
CA ILE A 101 -12.23 4.31 -13.08
C ILE A 101 -13.08 5.56 -12.89
N LEU A 102 -12.56 6.54 -12.13
CA LEU A 102 -13.18 7.81 -11.87
C LEU A 102 -12.64 8.86 -12.83
N ALA A 103 -13.50 9.41 -13.67
CA ALA A 103 -13.12 10.44 -14.64
C ALA A 103 -13.04 11.84 -14.00
N SER A 104 -13.79 12.07 -12.92
CA SER A 104 -13.81 13.34 -12.17
C SER A 104 -14.28 13.09 -10.74
N GLY A 105 -13.87 13.96 -9.81
CA GLY A 105 -14.31 13.86 -8.40
C GLY A 105 -13.46 12.92 -7.53
N ALA A 106 -12.26 12.54 -7.97
CA ALA A 106 -11.31 11.92 -7.08
C ALA A 106 -10.90 12.92 -5.99
N THR A 107 -11.40 12.74 -4.79
CA THR A 107 -10.78 13.35 -3.62
C THR A 107 -9.40 12.72 -3.50
N LYS A 108 -8.36 13.56 -3.50
CA LYS A 108 -6.97 13.13 -3.30
C LYS A 108 -6.91 12.38 -1.97
N ALA A 109 -7.07 11.05 -2.04
CA ALA A 109 -6.86 10.20 -0.89
C ALA A 109 -5.37 10.27 -0.61
N ALA A 110 -5.00 10.94 0.47
CA ALA A 110 -3.69 10.75 1.07
C ALA A 110 -3.49 9.24 1.22
N PRO A 111 -2.27 8.71 0.96
CA PRO A 111 -2.00 7.30 1.19
C PRO A 111 -2.41 7.01 2.62
N LYS A 112 -3.46 6.21 2.78
CA LYS A 112 -3.85 5.70 4.08
C LYS A 112 -2.73 4.73 4.45
N ALA A 113 -1.68 5.30 5.03
CA ALA A 113 -0.78 4.50 5.85
C ALA A 113 -1.69 3.70 6.76
N ALA A 114 -1.50 2.39 6.78
CA ALA A 114 -2.26 1.47 7.58
C ALA A 114 -2.60 2.14 8.91
N ALA A 115 -3.84 2.54 9.10
CA ALA A 115 -4.33 2.89 10.41
C ALA A 115 -4.33 1.57 11.17
N LYS A 116 -3.20 1.30 11.82
CA LYS A 116 -3.16 0.42 12.98
C LYS A 116 -4.35 0.88 13.79
N ALA A 117 -5.32 0.00 13.97
CA ALA A 117 -6.53 0.28 14.70
C ALA A 117 -6.17 1.13 15.92
N ALA A 118 -6.60 2.38 15.92
CA ALA A 118 -6.53 3.18 17.11
C ALA A 118 -7.38 2.44 18.15
N PRO A 119 -6.86 2.16 19.34
CA PRO A 119 -7.68 1.63 20.40
C PRO A 119 -8.80 2.64 20.62
N ALA A 120 -10.02 2.13 20.75
CA ALA A 120 -11.22 2.89 21.01
C ALA A 120 -10.94 3.95 22.10
N ALA A 121 -11.38 5.16 21.83
CA ALA A 121 -11.24 6.29 22.74
C ALA A 121 -11.66 5.89 24.16
N GLY A 122 -10.78 6.07 25.14
CA GLY A 122 -11.19 6.07 26.52
C GLY A 122 -10.37 5.37 27.57
N SER A 123 -9.21 4.78 27.26
CA SER A 123 -8.33 4.27 28.30
C SER A 123 -6.89 4.73 28.08
N ASP A 124 -6.39 5.53 28.98
CA ASP A 124 -4.98 5.90 29.02
C ASP A 124 -4.15 4.75 29.61
N ASP A 125 -2.91 4.60 29.17
CA ASP A 125 -2.02 3.57 29.71
C ASP A 125 -1.50 4.03 31.09
N LEU A 126 -2.23 3.67 32.14
CA LEU A 126 -1.93 4.02 33.53
C LEU A 126 -0.59 3.44 34.04
N ALA A 127 0.01 2.52 33.28
CA ALA A 127 1.35 1.98 33.61
C ALA A 127 2.47 3.01 33.40
N GLN A 128 2.21 4.11 32.71
CA GLN A 128 3.18 5.20 32.50
C GLN A 128 3.33 6.14 33.72
N LEU A 129 2.44 6.04 34.68
CA LEU A 129 2.54 6.82 35.91
C LEU A 129 3.70 6.32 36.80
N THR A 130 4.59 7.23 37.15
CA THR A 130 5.73 6.91 38.01
C THR A 130 5.24 6.46 39.41
N GLY A 131 5.51 5.20 39.75
CA GLY A 131 5.11 4.62 41.06
C GLY A 131 3.86 3.73 41.02
N VAL A 132 3.21 3.60 39.87
CA VAL A 132 2.04 2.72 39.70
C VAL A 132 2.48 1.38 39.09
N GLY A 133 2.62 0.36 39.92
CA GLY A 133 2.94 -1.01 39.49
C GLY A 133 1.73 -1.73 38.91
N PRO A 134 1.92 -2.90 38.26
CA PRO A 134 0.85 -3.62 37.57
C PRO A 134 -0.33 -4.03 38.45
N ALA A 135 -0.11 -4.23 39.75
CA ALA A 135 -1.15 -4.52 40.72
C ALA A 135 -2.04 -3.30 41.02
N ALA A 136 -1.44 -2.10 41.00
CA ALA A 136 -2.17 -0.85 41.22
C ALA A 136 -2.99 -0.47 39.99
N VAL A 137 -2.48 -0.70 38.77
CA VAL A 137 -3.23 -0.51 37.50
C VAL A 137 -4.49 -1.35 37.47
N LYS A 138 -4.43 -2.62 37.92
CA LYS A 138 -5.62 -3.47 38.01
C LYS A 138 -6.66 -2.91 38.96
N LYS A 139 -6.28 -2.46 40.13
CA LYS A 139 -7.20 -1.84 41.12
C LYS A 139 -7.85 -0.56 40.61
N LEU A 140 -7.10 0.28 39.86
CA LEU A 140 -7.63 1.50 39.27
C LEU A 140 -8.66 1.17 38.16
N ASN A 141 -8.38 0.18 37.32
CA ASN A 141 -9.32 -0.27 36.32
C ASN A 141 -10.59 -0.89 36.92
N GLU A 142 -10.48 -1.68 38.00
CA GLU A 142 -11.61 -2.24 38.75
C GLU A 142 -12.44 -1.13 39.43
N ALA A 143 -11.81 -0.02 39.82
CA ALA A 143 -12.48 1.16 40.38
C ALA A 143 -13.09 2.08 39.29
N GLY A 144 -12.97 1.73 37.99
CA GLY A 144 -13.51 2.51 36.88
C GLY A 144 -12.68 3.74 36.47
N LEU A 145 -11.47 3.87 36.99
CA LEU A 145 -10.54 4.95 36.68
C LEU A 145 -9.63 4.52 35.51
N THR A 146 -9.96 4.95 34.30
CA THR A 146 -9.28 4.51 33.07
C THR A 146 -8.52 5.61 32.33
N THR A 147 -8.56 6.86 32.82
CA THR A 147 -7.90 8.00 32.19
C THR A 147 -7.09 8.81 33.20
N PHE A 148 -6.02 9.45 32.73
CA PHE A 148 -5.19 10.33 33.57
C PHE A 148 -5.95 11.50 34.20
N ALA A 149 -7.05 11.93 33.57
CA ALA A 149 -7.88 13.02 34.07
C ALA A 149 -8.77 12.64 35.25
N GLN A 150 -8.84 11.35 35.61
CA GLN A 150 -9.70 10.82 36.68
C GLN A 150 -8.89 10.49 37.96
N ILE A 151 -7.55 10.61 37.91
CA ILE A 151 -6.61 10.37 38.98
C ILE A 151 -6.01 11.68 39.43
#